data_838c0c226c06584a1f91be34e2920ad3
#
_entry.id   838c0c226c06584a1f91be34e2920ad3
#
_cell.length_a   1.000
_cell.length_b   1.000
_cell.length_c   1.000
_cell.angle_alpha   90.00
_cell.angle_beta   90.00
_cell.angle_gamma   90.00
#
_symmetry.space_group_name_H-M   'P 1'
#
loop_
_entity.id
_entity.type
_entity.pdbx_description
1 polymer ?
#
loop_
_entity_poly.entity_id
_entity_poly.type
_entity_poly.pdbx_seq_one_letter_code
_entity_poly.pdbx_strand_id
1 'polypeptide(L)'
;MRSFLAVMLLATSTFVTAQAAPEKGGHEVQIWAGGGHSVSGGRGQTGVVNAGLRYGWVLTDSHLPGFLRGRFEYAVDAIPVFLAFQPTNTAYGVGFDPLGLKWNFQRHGRISPYLELTGGVLLTNHDVPRGTNTVNFMDQAALGMHVLGAKHNVSLELRYMHISNAGLATPNPGINSVQVRLGIGKFFGRHD
;
A
#
# COMPACT_ATOMS: atom_id res chain seq x y z
N MET A 1 13.43 -31.46 -21.48
CA MET A 1 12.49 -30.52 -22.15
C MET A 1 11.43 -30.15 -21.12
N ARG A 2 11.50 -28.98 -20.51
CA ARG A 2 10.53 -28.49 -19.53
C ARG A 2 9.75 -27.36 -20.19
N SER A 3 8.46 -27.59 -20.42
CA SER A 3 7.54 -26.65 -21.05
C SER A 3 7.24 -25.51 -20.10
N PHE A 4 7.63 -24.29 -20.45
CA PHE A 4 7.17 -23.07 -19.79
C PHE A 4 5.74 -22.78 -20.23
N LEU A 5 4.81 -22.84 -19.30
CA LEU A 5 3.42 -22.43 -19.52
C LEU A 5 3.39 -20.89 -19.46
N ALA A 6 3.33 -20.24 -20.63
CA ALA A 6 3.09 -18.81 -20.72
C ALA A 6 1.59 -18.56 -20.49
N VAL A 7 1.25 -18.01 -19.32
CA VAL A 7 -0.09 -17.50 -19.06
C VAL A 7 -0.23 -16.15 -19.76
N MET A 8 -0.81 -16.17 -20.95
CA MET A 8 -1.19 -14.97 -21.69
C MET A 8 -2.52 -14.46 -21.13
N LEU A 9 -2.47 -13.44 -20.25
CA LEU A 9 -3.66 -12.70 -19.87
C LEU A 9 -4.12 -11.85 -21.06
N LEU A 10 -5.13 -12.30 -21.78
CA LEU A 10 -5.86 -11.47 -22.74
C LEU A 10 -6.66 -10.41 -21.95
N ALA A 11 -6.10 -9.22 -21.85
CA ALA A 11 -6.85 -8.05 -21.40
C ALA A 11 -7.81 -7.64 -22.53
N THR A 12 -9.08 -8.01 -22.42
CA THR A 12 -10.15 -7.43 -23.23
C THR A 12 -10.23 -5.94 -22.91
N SER A 13 -9.76 -5.11 -23.81
CA SER A 13 -9.81 -3.66 -23.71
C SER A 13 -11.25 -3.18 -23.93
N THR A 14 -12.06 -3.18 -22.88
CA THR A 14 -13.19 -2.25 -22.80
C THR A 14 -12.59 -0.86 -22.77
N PHE A 15 -13.05 0.04 -23.63
CA PHE A 15 -12.67 1.46 -23.61
C PHE A 15 -13.26 2.10 -22.33
N VAL A 16 -12.60 1.87 -21.21
CA VAL A 16 -12.88 2.57 -19.96
C VAL A 16 -12.24 3.93 -20.09
N THR A 17 -13.03 4.98 -20.11
CA THR A 17 -12.53 6.36 -20.06
C THR A 17 -11.68 6.50 -18.81
N ALA A 18 -10.36 6.69 -18.98
CA ALA A 18 -9.46 6.79 -17.86
C ALA A 18 -9.73 8.12 -17.13
N GLN A 19 -10.14 8.03 -15.89
CA GLN A 19 -10.37 9.17 -15.03
C GLN A 19 -9.04 9.63 -14.43
N ALA A 20 -8.79 10.94 -14.48
CA ALA A 20 -7.53 11.50 -13.98
C ALA A 20 -7.51 11.73 -12.47
N ALA A 21 -8.65 11.58 -11.76
CA ALA A 21 -8.78 11.95 -10.35
C ALA A 21 -9.68 10.97 -9.58
N PRO A 22 -9.55 10.88 -8.24
CA PRO A 22 -10.48 10.11 -7.42
C PRO A 22 -11.86 10.77 -7.43
N GLU A 23 -12.84 10.11 -8.03
CA GLU A 23 -14.25 10.53 -8.06
C GLU A 23 -15.14 9.39 -7.62
N LYS A 24 -16.30 9.70 -7.00
CA LYS A 24 -17.26 8.70 -6.51
C LYS A 24 -17.60 7.68 -7.60
N GLY A 25 -17.65 6.40 -7.21
CA GLY A 25 -17.87 5.27 -8.10
C GLY A 25 -16.66 4.92 -8.99
N GLY A 26 -15.58 5.69 -8.91
CA GLY A 26 -14.33 5.39 -9.59
C GLY A 26 -13.51 4.36 -8.82
N HIS A 27 -12.59 3.74 -9.56
CA HIS A 27 -11.67 2.73 -9.04
C HIS A 27 -10.23 3.19 -9.24
N GLU A 28 -9.35 2.79 -8.33
CA GLU A 28 -7.90 2.93 -8.47
C GLU A 28 -7.27 1.57 -8.76
N VAL A 29 -6.34 1.53 -9.71
CA VAL A 29 -5.34 0.46 -9.81
C VAL A 29 -3.97 1.09 -9.77
N GLN A 30 -3.05 0.46 -9.01
CA GLN A 30 -1.70 0.99 -8.87
C GLN A 30 -0.72 -0.18 -8.70
N ILE A 31 0.45 -0.05 -9.31
CA ILE A 31 1.66 -0.79 -8.94
C ILE A 31 2.54 0.16 -8.14
N TRP A 32 3.12 -0.33 -7.05
CA TRP A 32 3.93 0.49 -6.17
C TRP A 32 5.13 -0.28 -5.63
N ALA A 33 6.16 0.46 -5.24
CA ALA A 33 7.30 -0.03 -4.50
C ALA A 33 7.71 0.97 -3.43
N GLY A 34 8.22 0.48 -2.33
CA GLY A 34 8.64 1.32 -1.22
C GLY A 34 9.78 0.69 -0.43
N GLY A 35 10.39 1.52 0.39
CA GLY A 35 11.42 1.07 1.31
C GLY A 35 11.73 2.11 2.36
N GLY A 36 12.36 1.64 3.42
CA GLY A 36 12.71 2.47 4.56
C GLY A 36 13.50 1.71 5.61
N HIS A 37 13.53 2.29 6.79
CA HIS A 37 14.33 1.74 7.88
C HIS A 37 13.56 1.81 9.20
N SER A 38 13.93 0.90 10.11
CA SER A 38 13.35 0.89 11.46
C SER A 38 13.65 2.17 12.23
N VAL A 39 12.67 2.57 13.03
CA VAL A 39 12.74 3.68 13.97
C VAL A 39 12.51 3.19 15.40
N SER A 40 12.61 4.09 16.37
CA SER A 40 12.44 3.77 17.80
C SER A 40 11.08 3.14 18.12
N GLY A 41 11.01 2.37 19.22
CA GLY A 41 9.78 1.75 19.73
C GLY A 41 9.60 0.28 19.38
N GLY A 42 10.63 -0.38 18.83
CA GLY A 42 10.65 -1.80 18.52
C GLY A 42 12.06 -2.30 18.25
N ARG A 43 12.21 -3.47 17.59
CA ARG A 43 13.52 -3.95 17.12
C ARG A 43 14.06 -3.00 16.07
N GLY A 44 15.25 -2.45 16.32
CA GLY A 44 15.99 -1.58 15.43
C GLY A 44 16.81 -2.31 14.37
N GLN A 45 17.59 -1.53 13.59
CA GLN A 45 18.57 -2.01 12.60
C GLN A 45 17.95 -2.93 11.52
N THR A 46 16.71 -2.68 11.14
CA THR A 46 16.02 -3.44 10.09
C THR A 46 15.66 -2.51 8.94
N GLY A 47 16.20 -2.79 7.75
CA GLY A 47 15.74 -2.20 6.50
C GLY A 47 14.54 -2.97 5.98
N VAL A 48 13.60 -2.26 5.35
CA VAL A 48 12.42 -2.87 4.71
C VAL A 48 12.33 -2.40 3.27
N VAL A 49 12.08 -3.33 2.35
CA VAL A 49 11.72 -3.06 0.95
C VAL A 49 10.51 -3.89 0.60
N ASN A 50 9.53 -3.26 -0.04
CA ASN A 50 8.31 -3.95 -0.45
C ASN A 50 7.78 -3.41 -1.78
N ALA A 51 7.01 -4.25 -2.49
CA ALA A 51 6.34 -3.87 -3.71
C ALA A 51 5.00 -4.59 -3.81
N GLY A 52 4.02 -3.94 -4.41
CA GLY A 52 2.67 -4.47 -4.46
C GLY A 52 1.78 -3.87 -5.52
N LEU A 53 0.57 -4.41 -5.52
CA LEU A 53 -0.54 -4.03 -6.37
C LEU A 53 -1.68 -3.54 -5.49
N ARG A 54 -2.28 -2.42 -5.86
CA ARG A 54 -3.44 -1.84 -5.19
C ARG A 54 -4.66 -1.90 -6.08
N TYR A 55 -5.80 -2.16 -5.44
CA TYR A 55 -7.11 -1.91 -6.01
C TYR A 55 -7.96 -1.10 -5.00
N GLY A 56 -8.49 0.03 -5.44
CA GLY A 56 -9.27 0.95 -4.62
C GLY A 56 -10.65 1.24 -5.21
N TRP A 57 -11.60 1.61 -4.33
CA TRP A 57 -12.95 2.10 -4.65
C TRP A 57 -13.19 3.44 -3.99
N VAL A 58 -13.48 4.47 -4.76
CA VAL A 58 -13.90 5.77 -4.25
C VAL A 58 -15.40 5.71 -3.93
N LEU A 59 -15.72 5.62 -2.64
CA LEU A 59 -17.07 5.30 -2.17
C LEU A 59 -17.97 6.52 -1.99
N THR A 60 -17.40 7.71 -1.74
CA THR A 60 -18.19 8.87 -1.36
C THR A 60 -18.04 10.04 -2.31
N ASP A 61 -19.06 10.90 -2.31
CA ASP A 61 -18.94 12.27 -2.80
C ASP A 61 -17.96 13.05 -1.93
N SER A 62 -17.66 14.27 -2.35
CA SER A 62 -16.82 15.16 -1.55
C SER A 62 -17.58 15.64 -0.31
N HIS A 63 -17.02 15.33 0.85
CA HIS A 63 -17.57 15.69 2.17
C HIS A 63 -16.58 16.59 2.92
N LEU A 64 -17.04 17.12 4.04
CA LEU A 64 -16.36 18.04 4.94
C LEU A 64 -16.05 19.41 4.33
N PRO A 65 -15.97 20.47 5.15
CA PRO A 65 -15.66 21.83 4.69
C PRO A 65 -14.14 22.10 4.66
N GLY A 66 -13.78 23.17 3.95
CA GLY A 66 -12.43 23.73 3.97
C GLY A 66 -11.35 22.74 3.53
N PHE A 67 -10.24 22.76 4.23
CA PHE A 67 -9.07 21.93 3.90
C PHE A 67 -9.28 20.41 4.14
N LEU A 68 -10.27 20.05 4.95
CA LEU A 68 -10.67 18.65 5.17
C LEU A 68 -11.54 18.08 4.05
N ARG A 69 -11.97 18.91 3.12
CA ARG A 69 -12.84 18.47 2.02
C ARG A 69 -12.16 17.37 1.21
N GLY A 70 -12.84 16.24 1.06
CA GLY A 70 -12.28 15.07 0.39
C GLY A 70 -13.29 13.97 0.16
N ARG A 71 -12.79 12.84 -0.32
CA ARG A 71 -13.55 11.62 -0.63
C ARG A 71 -12.95 10.43 0.07
N PHE A 72 -13.82 9.57 0.56
CA PHE A 72 -13.40 8.31 1.15
C PHE A 72 -13.21 7.26 0.06
N GLU A 73 -12.11 6.55 0.15
CA GLU A 73 -11.75 5.41 -0.69
C GLU A 73 -11.43 4.22 0.21
N TYR A 74 -11.95 3.06 -0.15
CA TYR A 74 -11.54 1.77 0.41
C TYR A 74 -10.57 1.12 -0.57
N ALA A 75 -9.47 0.57 -0.05
CA ALA A 75 -8.46 -0.06 -0.88
C ALA A 75 -8.01 -1.41 -0.30
N VAL A 76 -7.48 -2.26 -1.17
CA VAL A 76 -6.79 -3.49 -0.81
C VAL A 76 -5.44 -3.52 -1.51
N ASP A 77 -4.41 -4.00 -0.80
CA ASP A 77 -3.06 -4.19 -1.37
C ASP A 77 -2.67 -5.66 -1.33
N ALA A 78 -2.21 -6.19 -2.47
CA ALA A 78 -1.46 -7.43 -2.52
C ALA A 78 0.04 -7.09 -2.56
N ILE A 79 0.83 -7.71 -1.68
CA ILE A 79 2.26 -7.43 -1.49
C ILE A 79 3.05 -8.70 -1.82
N PRO A 80 3.29 -9.02 -3.11
CA PRO A 80 4.02 -10.21 -3.51
C PRO A 80 5.51 -10.16 -3.17
N VAL A 81 6.05 -8.99 -2.85
CA VAL A 81 7.45 -8.80 -2.50
C VAL A 81 7.55 -8.04 -1.18
N PHE A 82 8.10 -8.70 -0.18
CA PHE A 82 8.47 -8.10 1.09
C PHE A 82 9.86 -8.61 1.51
N LEU A 83 10.76 -7.69 1.83
CA LEU A 83 12.11 -7.97 2.27
C LEU A 83 12.37 -7.23 3.59
N ALA A 84 12.80 -7.97 4.61
CA ALA A 84 13.29 -7.40 5.86
C ALA A 84 14.78 -7.73 6.03
N PHE A 85 15.62 -6.72 5.90
CA PHE A 85 17.07 -6.81 6.08
C PHE A 85 17.39 -6.66 7.56
N GLN A 86 17.46 -7.77 8.26
CA GLN A 86 17.77 -7.81 9.69
C GLN A 86 19.28 -7.95 9.90
N PRO A 87 19.83 -7.64 11.08
CA PRO A 87 21.29 -7.67 11.33
C PRO A 87 21.98 -8.98 11.00
N THR A 88 21.26 -10.09 11.04
CA THR A 88 21.85 -11.43 10.92
C THR A 88 21.29 -12.26 9.77
N ASN A 89 20.17 -11.84 9.18
CA ASN A 89 19.53 -12.52 8.05
C ASN A 89 18.62 -11.56 7.27
N THR A 90 18.27 -11.93 6.05
CA THR A 90 17.20 -11.30 5.29
C THR A 90 15.99 -12.20 5.29
N ALA A 91 14.85 -11.71 5.73
CA ALA A 91 13.57 -12.39 5.60
C ALA A 91 12.86 -11.96 4.30
N TYR A 92 12.33 -12.94 3.59
CA TYR A 92 11.52 -12.78 2.38
C TYR A 92 10.08 -13.11 2.75
N GLY A 93 9.13 -12.34 2.22
CA GLY A 93 7.74 -12.55 2.55
C GLY A 93 6.77 -12.06 1.49
N VAL A 94 5.51 -12.37 1.76
CA VAL A 94 4.34 -11.88 1.03
C VAL A 94 3.36 -11.30 2.04
N GLY A 95 2.63 -10.28 1.63
CA GLY A 95 1.64 -9.63 2.48
C GLY A 95 0.33 -9.39 1.75
N PHE A 96 -0.69 -9.13 2.53
CA PHE A 96 -2.00 -8.73 2.04
C PHE A 96 -2.63 -7.77 3.04
N ASP A 97 -2.97 -6.56 2.58
CA ASP A 97 -3.66 -5.54 3.35
C ASP A 97 -5.14 -5.49 2.89
N PRO A 98 -6.05 -6.24 3.53
CA PRO A 98 -7.47 -6.20 3.19
C PRO A 98 -8.16 -4.92 3.64
N LEU A 99 -7.57 -4.17 4.55
CA LEU A 99 -8.17 -2.98 5.16
C LEU A 99 -7.34 -1.74 4.83
N GLY A 100 -7.74 -1.05 3.78
CA GLY A 100 -7.18 0.25 3.39
C GLY A 100 -8.29 1.33 3.46
N LEU A 101 -8.11 2.29 4.37
CA LEU A 101 -9.01 3.41 4.59
C LEU A 101 -8.28 4.68 4.14
N LYS A 102 -8.67 5.24 3.00
CA LYS A 102 -7.98 6.37 2.38
C LYS A 102 -8.91 7.56 2.24
N TRP A 103 -8.43 8.72 2.69
CA TRP A 103 -9.09 10.00 2.52
C TRP A 103 -8.36 10.81 1.46
N ASN A 104 -8.95 10.93 0.28
CA ASN A 104 -8.44 11.76 -0.81
C ASN A 104 -8.94 13.19 -0.61
N PHE A 105 -8.06 14.10 -0.22
CA PHE A 105 -8.39 15.51 -0.07
C PHE A 105 -8.70 16.16 -1.42
N GLN A 106 -9.36 17.32 -1.37
CA GLN A 106 -9.65 18.07 -2.59
C GLN A 106 -8.35 18.39 -3.33
N ARG A 107 -8.34 18.07 -4.62
CA ARG A 107 -7.19 18.34 -5.48
C ARG A 107 -6.95 19.85 -5.67
N HIS A 108 -5.69 20.22 -5.83
CA HIS A 108 -5.25 21.54 -6.23
C HIS A 108 -4.44 21.42 -7.54
N GLY A 109 -5.00 21.84 -8.64
CA GLY A 109 -4.41 21.58 -9.96
C GLY A 109 -4.26 20.09 -10.22
N ARG A 110 -3.02 19.62 -10.36
CA ARG A 110 -2.67 18.21 -10.60
C ARG A 110 -2.32 17.43 -9.33
N ILE A 111 -2.31 18.08 -8.17
CA ILE A 111 -1.95 17.45 -6.91
C ILE A 111 -3.22 17.09 -6.14
N SER A 112 -3.34 15.81 -5.76
CA SER A 112 -4.41 15.30 -4.90
C SER A 112 -3.77 14.67 -3.66
N PRO A 113 -3.67 15.39 -2.53
CA PRO A 113 -3.15 14.84 -1.29
C PRO A 113 -4.07 13.76 -0.72
N TYR A 114 -3.54 12.86 0.09
CA TYR A 114 -4.33 11.87 0.80
C TYR A 114 -3.71 11.48 2.15
N LEU A 115 -4.56 11.00 3.04
CA LEU A 115 -4.21 10.31 4.27
C LEU A 115 -4.72 8.88 4.16
N GLU A 116 -3.95 7.91 4.64
CA GLU A 116 -4.32 6.51 4.58
C GLU A 116 -3.95 5.76 5.85
N LEU A 117 -4.84 4.85 6.25
CA LEU A 117 -4.59 3.83 7.27
C LEU A 117 -4.79 2.46 6.61
N THR A 118 -3.84 1.55 6.83
CA THR A 118 -3.98 0.17 6.34
C THR A 118 -3.70 -0.84 7.44
N GLY A 119 -4.37 -1.98 7.34
CA GLY A 119 -4.13 -3.11 8.21
C GLY A 119 -4.09 -4.42 7.41
N GLY A 120 -3.13 -5.29 7.74
CA GLY A 120 -2.97 -6.52 7.00
C GLY A 120 -2.10 -7.57 7.67
N VAL A 121 -1.82 -8.62 6.91
CA VAL A 121 -1.03 -9.77 7.35
C VAL A 121 0.23 -9.90 6.50
N LEU A 122 1.30 -10.38 7.14
CA LEU A 122 2.61 -10.63 6.55
C LEU A 122 3.04 -12.06 6.89
N LEU A 123 3.39 -12.81 5.86
CA LEU A 123 3.97 -14.14 5.98
C LEU A 123 5.41 -14.09 5.48
N THR A 124 6.36 -14.58 6.30
CA THR A 124 7.79 -14.54 5.98
C THR A 124 8.43 -15.92 6.14
N ASN A 125 9.53 -16.14 5.43
CA ASN A 125 10.30 -17.40 5.51
C ASN A 125 11.18 -17.51 6.77
N HIS A 126 11.46 -16.38 7.43
CA HIS A 126 12.16 -16.27 8.70
C HIS A 126 11.41 -15.33 9.63
N ASP A 127 11.60 -15.48 10.93
CA ASP A 127 10.97 -14.62 11.94
C ASP A 127 11.25 -13.14 11.71
N VAL A 128 10.22 -12.32 11.82
CA VAL A 128 10.30 -10.86 11.72
C VAL A 128 9.49 -10.21 12.86
N PRO A 129 10.18 -9.55 13.83
CA PRO A 129 11.61 -9.50 14.07
C PRO A 129 12.20 -10.88 14.37
N ARG A 130 13.52 -11.03 14.22
CA ARG A 130 14.20 -12.29 14.51
C ARG A 130 13.89 -12.80 15.93
N GLY A 131 13.60 -14.10 16.03
CA GLY A 131 13.28 -14.78 17.28
C GLY A 131 11.85 -14.54 17.77
N THR A 132 10.93 -14.17 16.85
CA THR A 132 9.51 -13.96 17.17
C THR A 132 8.59 -14.92 16.41
N ASN A 133 8.13 -14.53 15.21
CA ASN A 133 7.20 -15.32 14.40
C ASN A 133 7.38 -15.02 12.91
N THR A 134 6.99 -15.98 12.08
CA THR A 134 6.89 -15.84 10.61
C THR A 134 5.53 -15.31 10.15
N VAL A 135 4.53 -15.32 11.03
CA VAL A 135 3.20 -14.74 10.79
C VAL A 135 3.08 -13.47 11.61
N ASN A 136 2.88 -12.35 10.94
CA ASN A 136 2.79 -11.04 11.55
C ASN A 136 1.61 -10.24 10.99
N PHE A 137 1.26 -9.19 11.70
CA PHE A 137 0.32 -8.16 11.25
C PHE A 137 1.09 -6.89 10.90
N MET A 138 0.54 -6.13 9.95
CA MET A 138 1.07 -4.83 9.53
C MET A 138 0.00 -3.78 9.78
N ASP A 139 0.28 -2.83 10.66
CA ASP A 139 -0.55 -1.65 10.88
C ASP A 139 0.20 -0.43 10.33
N GLN A 140 -0.44 0.35 9.47
CA GLN A 140 0.27 1.38 8.73
C GLN A 140 -0.55 2.67 8.68
N ALA A 141 0.16 3.80 8.71
CA ALA A 141 -0.40 5.13 8.47
C ALA A 141 0.47 5.86 7.45
N ALA A 142 -0.16 6.53 6.50
CA ALA A 142 0.55 7.22 5.43
C ALA A 142 -0.03 8.59 5.13
N LEU A 143 0.85 9.52 4.77
CA LEU A 143 0.53 10.78 4.14
C LEU A 143 1.14 10.77 2.74
N GLY A 144 0.33 11.02 1.73
CA GLY A 144 0.77 10.94 0.35
C GLY A 144 0.10 11.97 -0.56
N MET A 145 0.52 11.93 -1.80
CA MET A 145 -0.09 12.72 -2.87
C MET A 145 -0.08 11.96 -4.19
N HIS A 146 -1.12 12.14 -4.98
CA HIS A 146 -1.13 11.80 -6.39
C HIS A 146 -0.77 13.02 -7.22
N VAL A 147 0.13 12.84 -8.17
CA VAL A 147 0.36 13.76 -9.29
C VAL A 147 -0.46 13.24 -10.47
N LEU A 148 -1.60 13.89 -10.71
CA LEU A 148 -2.58 13.44 -11.69
C LEU A 148 -2.15 13.76 -13.11
N GLY A 149 -2.11 12.77 -13.97
CA GLY A 149 -1.89 12.90 -15.40
C GLY A 149 -3.17 12.63 -16.21
N ALA A 150 -3.08 12.76 -17.54
CA ALA A 150 -4.23 12.53 -18.41
C ALA A 150 -4.68 11.07 -18.45
N LYS A 151 -3.76 10.11 -18.32
CA LYS A 151 -4.03 8.67 -18.39
C LYS A 151 -3.56 7.91 -17.16
N HIS A 152 -2.53 8.39 -16.48
CA HIS A 152 -1.90 7.76 -15.33
C HIS A 152 -1.67 8.80 -14.25
N ASN A 153 -1.55 8.34 -13.02
CA ASN A 153 -1.07 9.14 -11.91
C ASN A 153 0.24 8.54 -11.37
N VAL A 154 1.02 9.39 -10.73
CA VAL A 154 2.17 8.97 -9.92
C VAL A 154 1.83 9.31 -8.47
N SER A 155 2.07 8.41 -7.55
CA SER A 155 1.94 8.67 -6.12
C SER A 155 3.30 8.72 -5.44
N LEU A 156 3.41 9.62 -4.48
CA LEU A 156 4.52 9.68 -3.53
C LEU A 156 3.92 9.65 -2.12
N GLU A 157 4.50 8.85 -1.25
CA GLU A 157 3.95 8.60 0.07
C GLU A 157 5.06 8.47 1.11
N LEU A 158 4.86 9.10 2.26
CA LEU A 158 5.60 8.84 3.50
C LEU A 158 4.72 7.96 4.39
N ARG A 159 5.23 6.80 4.78
CA ARG A 159 4.49 5.76 5.50
C ARG A 159 5.20 5.36 6.78
N TYR A 160 4.47 5.31 7.87
CA TYR A 160 4.83 4.58 9.07
C TYR A 160 4.22 3.19 9.01
N MET A 161 5.01 2.16 9.33
CA MET A 161 4.56 0.76 9.38
C MET A 161 5.01 0.14 10.69
N HIS A 162 4.05 -0.46 11.41
CA HIS A 162 4.29 -1.33 12.55
C HIS A 162 4.09 -2.79 12.12
N ILE A 163 5.04 -3.65 12.44
CA ILE A 163 4.96 -5.10 12.21
C ILE A 163 5.07 -5.78 13.56
N SER A 164 4.10 -6.63 13.90
CA SER A 164 4.14 -7.45 15.12
C SER A 164 3.29 -8.70 14.96
N ASN A 165 3.52 -9.68 15.83
CA ASN A 165 2.71 -10.90 15.83
C ASN A 165 1.42 -10.76 16.66
N ALA A 166 1.07 -9.57 17.11
CA ALA A 166 -0.11 -9.27 17.96
C ALA A 166 -0.21 -10.16 19.22
N GLY A 167 0.92 -10.64 19.73
CA GLY A 167 0.95 -11.51 20.92
C GLY A 167 0.66 -12.99 20.64
N LEU A 168 0.61 -13.42 19.37
CA LEU A 168 0.48 -14.85 19.02
C LEU A 168 1.69 -15.68 19.46
N ALA A 169 2.84 -15.05 19.67
CA ALA A 169 4.04 -15.66 20.21
C ALA A 169 4.79 -14.67 21.11
N THR A 170 5.60 -15.21 22.03
CA THR A 170 6.47 -14.44 22.92
C THR A 170 7.93 -14.72 22.56
N PRO A 171 8.79 -13.69 22.45
CA PRO A 171 8.52 -12.26 22.64
C PRO A 171 7.83 -11.58 21.44
N ASN A 172 7.22 -10.41 21.68
CA ASN A 172 6.61 -9.60 20.62
C ASN A 172 7.09 -8.13 20.68
N PRO A 173 8.37 -7.84 20.40
CA PRO A 173 8.90 -6.48 20.45
C PRO A 173 8.44 -5.60 19.27
N GLY A 174 7.96 -6.20 18.17
CA GLY A 174 7.60 -5.51 16.94
C GLY A 174 8.77 -4.84 16.19
N ILE A 175 8.48 -4.32 15.01
CA ILE A 175 9.35 -3.40 14.24
C ILE A 175 8.51 -2.19 13.86
N ASN A 176 9.01 -1.00 14.14
CA ASN A 176 8.46 0.25 13.62
C ASN A 176 9.39 0.74 12.51
N SER A 177 8.86 1.11 11.36
CA SER A 177 9.65 1.66 10.26
C SER A 177 9.00 2.88 9.63
N VAL A 178 9.83 3.77 9.10
CA VAL A 178 9.40 4.87 8.24
C VAL A 178 9.89 4.56 6.83
N GLN A 179 9.00 4.68 5.87
CA GLN A 179 9.23 4.27 4.48
C GLN A 179 8.79 5.39 3.53
N VAL A 180 9.44 5.46 2.37
CA VAL A 180 8.97 6.20 1.21
C VAL A 180 8.43 5.19 0.20
N ARG A 181 7.23 5.43 -0.32
CA ARG A 181 6.60 4.62 -1.36
C ARG A 181 6.35 5.46 -2.60
N LEU A 182 6.66 4.89 -3.76
CA LEU A 182 6.33 5.44 -5.08
C LEU A 182 5.37 4.48 -5.77
N GLY A 183 4.36 5.03 -6.44
CA GLY A 183 3.41 4.25 -7.21
C GLY A 183 3.10 4.87 -8.56
N ILE A 184 2.72 4.03 -9.51
CA ILE A 184 2.19 4.41 -10.81
C ILE A 184 0.85 3.70 -10.98
N GLY A 185 -0.19 4.46 -11.29
CA GLY A 185 -1.54 3.92 -11.39
C GLY A 185 -2.46 4.75 -12.27
N LYS A 186 -3.74 4.45 -12.16
CA LYS A 186 -4.81 5.23 -12.78
C LYS A 186 -6.09 5.10 -11.98
N PHE A 187 -6.90 6.16 -12.05
CA PHE A 187 -8.31 6.10 -11.68
C PHE A 187 -9.14 5.81 -12.93
N PHE A 188 -10.18 5.00 -12.81
CA PHE A 188 -11.05 4.60 -13.92
C PHE A 188 -12.45 4.25 -13.42
N GLY A 189 -13.39 4.16 -14.37
CA GLY A 189 -14.79 3.89 -14.06
C GLY A 189 -15.48 5.10 -13.45
N ARG A 190 -16.75 5.26 -13.75
CA ARG A 190 -17.70 6.15 -13.12
C ARG A 190 -19.03 5.45 -13.16
N HIS A 191 -19.72 5.37 -12.04
CA HIS A 191 -21.12 4.97 -12.00
C HIS A 191 -21.94 6.24 -11.77
N ASP A 192 -22.69 6.63 -12.78
CA ASP A 192 -23.70 7.67 -12.69
C ASP A 192 -24.88 7.21 -11.85
#